data_fb774a5fbb1c41d15de9f75a050be71e
#
_entry.id   fb774a5fbb1c41d15de9f75a050be71e
#
_cell.length_a   1.000
_cell.length_b   1.000
_cell.length_c   1.000
_cell.angle_alpha   90.00
_cell.angle_beta   90.00
_cell.angle_gamma   90.00
#
_symmetry.space_group_name_H-M   'P 1'
#
loop_
_entity.id
_entity.type
_entity.pdbx_description
1 polymer ?
#
loop_
_entity_poly.entity_id
_entity_poly.type
_entity_poly.pdbx_seq_one_letter_code
_entity_poly.pdbx_strand_id
1 'polypeptide(L)'
;MTDAAPTPPDGWKHTGVRVVPGDQLDDSTPQTPGMHRAAAIDRARMGAQKLWAGTVHIHANAKTGAHHHGPLESVIYVVSGRARMRWGE
;
A
#
# COMPACT_ATOMS: atom_id res chain seq x y z
N MET A 1 -7.41 -14.52 -19.99
CA MET A 1 -6.71 -13.27 -19.71
C MET A 1 -5.45 -13.19 -20.54
N THR A 2 -5.26 -12.10 -21.19
CA THR A 2 -4.09 -11.91 -22.03
C THR A 2 -2.86 -11.60 -21.19
N ASP A 3 -1.76 -12.25 -21.51
CA ASP A 3 -0.49 -11.84 -21.01
C ASP A 3 -0.06 -10.59 -21.75
N ALA A 4 -0.18 -9.49 -21.08
CA ALA A 4 0.24 -8.25 -21.69
C ALA A 4 1.76 -8.18 -21.75
N ALA A 5 2.29 -7.61 -22.80
CA ALA A 5 3.66 -7.14 -22.79
C ALA A 5 3.88 -6.20 -21.60
N PRO A 6 5.12 -6.05 -21.12
CA PRO A 6 5.38 -5.12 -20.03
C PRO A 6 4.79 -3.75 -20.34
N THR A 7 4.00 -3.23 -19.41
CA THR A 7 3.39 -1.92 -19.59
C THR A 7 4.46 -0.84 -19.45
N PRO A 8 4.53 0.13 -20.36
CA PRO A 8 5.43 1.25 -20.20
C PRO A 8 5.17 1.97 -18.86
N PRO A 9 6.16 2.67 -18.30
CA PRO A 9 5.99 3.36 -17.01
C PRO A 9 4.79 4.31 -16.97
N ASP A 10 4.40 4.87 -18.10
CA ASP A 10 3.26 5.79 -18.19
C ASP A 10 2.03 5.16 -18.88
N GLY A 11 2.03 3.84 -19.06
CA GLY A 11 0.91 3.15 -19.73
C GLY A 11 -0.42 3.33 -19.05
N TRP A 12 -0.41 3.54 -17.73
CA TRP A 12 -1.62 3.79 -16.96
C TRP A 12 -2.41 5.00 -17.48
N LYS A 13 -1.74 5.96 -18.09
CA LYS A 13 -2.38 7.14 -18.68
C LYS A 13 -3.23 6.79 -19.89
N HIS A 14 -2.93 5.67 -20.52
CA HIS A 14 -3.57 5.28 -21.76
C HIS A 14 -4.58 4.15 -21.58
N THR A 15 -4.34 3.27 -20.63
CA THR A 15 -5.20 2.10 -20.43
C THR A 15 -6.25 2.31 -19.34
N GLY A 16 -6.01 3.21 -18.40
CA GLY A 16 -6.93 3.48 -17.30
C GLY A 16 -7.04 2.38 -16.26
N VAL A 17 -6.50 1.20 -16.54
CA VAL A 17 -6.55 0.05 -15.62
C VAL A 17 -5.16 -0.54 -15.48
N ARG A 18 -4.80 -0.82 -14.24
CA ARG A 18 -3.54 -1.47 -13.91
C ARG A 18 -3.79 -2.68 -13.03
N VAL A 19 -3.07 -3.75 -13.30
CA VAL A 19 -3.10 -4.94 -12.47
C VAL A 19 -1.73 -5.11 -11.83
N VAL A 20 -1.71 -5.25 -10.52
CA VAL A 20 -0.48 -5.50 -9.78
C VAL A 20 -0.56 -6.90 -9.18
N PRO A 21 0.21 -7.85 -9.71
CA PRO A 21 0.26 -9.19 -9.10
C PRO A 21 0.76 -9.14 -7.66
N GLY A 22 0.26 -10.05 -6.83
CA GLY A 22 0.60 -10.06 -5.41
C GLY A 22 2.07 -10.35 -5.12
N ASP A 23 2.80 -10.91 -6.07
CA ASP A 23 4.24 -11.17 -5.94
C ASP A 23 5.11 -10.02 -6.48
N GLN A 24 4.49 -8.92 -6.88
CA GLN A 24 5.19 -7.77 -7.45
C GLN A 24 4.97 -6.49 -6.64
N LEU A 25 4.72 -6.63 -5.36
CA LEU A 25 4.61 -5.49 -4.47
C LEU A 25 5.99 -4.93 -4.15
N ASP A 26 6.05 -3.63 -3.93
CA ASP A 26 7.30 -2.94 -3.62
C ASP A 26 7.45 -2.78 -2.12
N ASP A 27 8.41 -3.49 -1.53
CA ASP A 27 8.73 -3.37 -0.12
C ASP A 27 9.96 -2.48 0.14
N SER A 28 10.50 -1.84 -0.87
CA SER A 28 11.61 -0.88 -0.76
C SER A 28 11.12 0.50 -0.35
N THR A 29 10.05 0.56 0.43
CA THR A 29 9.48 1.80 0.94
C THR A 29 9.89 2.00 2.41
N PRO A 30 9.74 3.20 2.95
CA PRO A 30 10.02 3.43 4.37
C PRO A 30 9.21 2.47 5.24
N GLN A 31 9.88 1.87 6.20
CA GLN A 31 9.30 0.86 7.09
C GLN A 31 9.22 1.37 8.52
N THR A 32 8.24 0.84 9.24
CA THR A 32 8.13 1.03 10.69
C THR A 32 8.65 -0.23 11.36
N PRO A 33 9.45 -0.12 12.43
CA PRO A 33 9.94 -1.30 13.13
C PRO A 33 8.80 -2.24 13.52
N GLY A 34 8.99 -3.53 13.24
CA GLY A 34 7.99 -4.55 13.50
C GLY A 34 6.85 -4.62 12.48
N MET A 35 6.90 -3.82 11.44
CA MET A 35 5.91 -3.82 10.38
C MET A 35 6.60 -3.93 9.03
N HIS A 36 6.03 -4.76 8.16
CA HIS A 36 6.53 -4.91 6.80
C HIS A 36 5.47 -4.40 5.82
N ARG A 37 5.78 -3.31 5.15
CA ARG A 37 4.88 -2.67 4.19
C ARG A 37 5.32 -2.99 2.77
N ALA A 38 4.34 -3.29 1.92
CA ALA A 38 4.61 -3.51 0.50
C ALA A 38 3.57 -2.78 -0.32
N ALA A 39 4.02 -1.87 -1.15
CA ALA A 39 3.14 -1.02 -1.95
C ALA A 39 2.70 -1.75 -3.22
N ALA A 40 1.42 -1.71 -3.50
CA ALA A 40 0.86 -2.10 -4.78
C ALA A 40 0.66 -0.89 -5.67
N ILE A 41 0.05 0.15 -5.13
CA ILE A 41 -0.33 1.35 -5.86
C ILE A 41 0.23 2.55 -5.12
N ASP A 42 1.04 3.34 -5.80
CA ASP A 42 1.51 4.62 -5.32
C ASP A 42 1.85 5.52 -6.51
N ARG A 43 2.34 6.70 -6.22
CA ARG A 43 2.67 7.64 -7.28
C ARG A 43 3.82 7.15 -8.15
N ALA A 44 4.86 6.65 -7.53
CA ALA A 44 6.08 6.25 -8.25
C ALA A 44 5.83 5.07 -9.18
N ARG A 45 5.04 4.10 -8.73
CA ARG A 45 4.81 2.88 -9.49
C ARG A 45 3.69 2.99 -10.50
N MET A 46 2.58 3.63 -10.10
CA MET A 46 1.35 3.60 -10.87
C MET A 46 0.85 4.99 -11.26
N GLY A 47 1.56 6.03 -10.86
CA GLY A 47 1.12 7.38 -11.15
C GLY A 47 -0.11 7.82 -10.38
N ALA A 48 -0.45 7.12 -9.32
CA ALA A 48 -1.57 7.50 -8.50
C ALA A 48 -1.30 8.85 -7.84
N GLN A 49 -2.28 9.73 -7.87
CA GLN A 49 -2.12 11.07 -7.31
C GLN A 49 -2.65 11.17 -5.89
N LYS A 50 -3.66 10.37 -5.56
CA LYS A 50 -4.39 10.48 -4.29
C LYS A 50 -4.53 9.16 -3.56
N LEU A 51 -4.07 8.07 -4.15
CA LEU A 51 -4.28 6.73 -3.60
C LEU A 51 -2.96 6.05 -3.35
N TRP A 52 -2.84 5.48 -2.16
CA TRP A 52 -1.84 4.48 -1.84
C TRP A 52 -2.57 3.21 -1.44
N ALA A 53 -2.14 2.07 -1.96
CA ALA A 53 -2.68 0.78 -1.57
C ALA A 53 -1.54 -0.22 -1.50
N GLY A 54 -1.62 -1.10 -0.53
CA GLY A 54 -0.60 -2.11 -0.32
C GLY A 54 -0.96 -3.03 0.83
N THR A 55 0.00 -3.81 1.24
CA THR A 55 -0.14 -4.70 2.39
C THR A 55 0.76 -4.25 3.52
N VAL A 56 0.36 -4.57 4.73
CA VAL A 56 1.17 -4.36 5.93
C VAL A 56 1.12 -5.64 6.75
N HIS A 57 2.29 -6.22 7.00
CA HIS A 57 2.42 -7.34 7.92
C HIS A 57 2.94 -6.79 9.25
N ILE A 58 2.17 -6.97 10.31
CA ILE A 58 2.50 -6.45 11.63
C ILE A 58 2.89 -7.63 12.52
N HIS A 59 4.13 -7.59 12.99
CA HIS A 59 4.61 -8.61 13.92
C HIS A 59 3.96 -8.44 15.29
N ALA A 60 3.90 -9.53 16.04
CA ALA A 60 3.32 -9.49 17.37
C ALA A 60 4.00 -8.43 18.24
N ASN A 61 3.21 -7.69 18.99
CA ASN A 61 3.65 -6.63 19.91
C ASN A 61 4.29 -5.41 19.24
N ALA A 62 4.25 -5.33 17.90
CA ALA A 62 4.67 -4.13 17.20
C ALA A 62 3.61 -3.04 17.37
N LYS A 63 4.06 -1.79 17.42
CA LYS A 63 3.16 -0.64 17.49
C LYS A 63 3.79 0.58 16.84
N THR A 64 2.94 1.45 16.32
CA THR A 64 3.39 2.76 15.86
C THR A 64 3.31 3.78 17.00
N GLY A 65 4.03 4.87 16.86
CA GLY A 65 3.77 6.05 17.65
C GLY A 65 2.47 6.72 17.20
N ALA A 66 2.00 7.66 18.02
CA ALA A 66 0.84 8.45 17.65
C ALA A 66 1.16 9.31 16.43
N HIS A 67 0.27 9.29 15.46
CA HIS A 67 0.45 10.09 14.24
C HIS A 67 -0.90 10.34 13.59
N HIS A 68 -0.91 11.18 12.58
CA HIS A 68 -2.10 11.42 11.77
C HIS A 68 -1.70 11.49 10.30
N HIS A 69 -2.68 11.37 9.43
CA HIS A 69 -2.46 11.41 7.99
C HIS A 69 -2.86 12.74 7.37
N GLY A 70 -3.01 13.79 8.18
CA GLY A 70 -3.44 15.09 7.71
C GLY A 70 -4.85 15.04 7.11
N PRO A 71 -5.07 15.64 5.94
CA PRO A 71 -6.40 15.63 5.30
C PRO A 71 -6.71 14.32 4.58
N LEU A 72 -5.83 13.34 4.61
CA LEU A 72 -6.01 12.09 3.89
C LEU A 72 -6.95 11.16 4.64
N GLU A 73 -7.75 10.43 3.89
CA GLU A 73 -8.61 9.39 4.43
C GLU A 73 -7.91 8.04 4.28
N SER A 74 -8.25 7.11 5.18
CA SER A 74 -7.65 5.78 5.18
C SER A 74 -8.71 4.71 5.34
N VAL A 75 -8.51 3.61 4.64
CA VAL A 75 -9.29 2.38 4.84
C VAL A 75 -8.29 1.28 5.16
N ILE A 76 -8.55 0.57 6.24
CA ILE A 76 -7.71 -0.55 6.68
C ILE A 76 -8.61 -1.78 6.76
N TYR A 77 -8.22 -2.81 6.03
CA TYR A 77 -8.91 -4.09 6.05
C TYR A 77 -8.00 -5.14 6.65
N VAL A 78 -8.46 -5.79 7.72
CA VAL A 78 -7.68 -6.83 8.39
C VAL A 78 -7.96 -8.15 7.70
N VAL A 79 -6.96 -8.68 7.01
CA VAL A 79 -7.08 -9.95 6.30
C VAL A 79 -7.01 -11.11 7.27
N SER A 80 -6.13 -11.04 8.26
CA SER A 80 -5.99 -12.08 9.29
C SER A 80 -5.38 -11.49 10.55
N GLY A 81 -5.61 -12.14 11.66
CA GLY A 81 -5.08 -11.69 12.95
C GLY A 81 -5.93 -10.61 13.59
N ARG A 82 -5.34 -9.92 14.54
CA ARG A 82 -6.00 -8.85 15.29
C ARG A 82 -5.06 -7.66 15.48
N ALA A 83 -5.61 -6.47 15.35
CA ALA A 83 -4.90 -5.23 15.61
C ALA A 83 -5.74 -4.35 16.51
N ARG A 84 -5.08 -3.58 17.36
CA ARG A 84 -5.74 -2.57 18.18
C ARG A 84 -5.42 -1.21 17.61
N MET A 85 -6.43 -0.42 17.36
CA MET A 85 -6.27 0.97 16.96
C MET A 85 -6.82 1.87 18.08
N ARG A 86 -5.99 2.79 18.52
CA ARG A 86 -6.39 3.81 19.49
C ARG A 86 -6.44 5.15 18.76
N TRP A 87 -7.44 5.95 19.06
CA TRP A 87 -7.65 7.22 18.38
C TRP A 87 -8.14 8.27 19.37
N GLY A 88 -8.02 9.50 18.94
CA GLY A 88 -8.38 10.64 19.79
C GLY A 88 -7.27 10.96 20.79
N GLU A 89 -7.66 11.52 21.89
CA GLU A 89 -6.72 11.95 22.93
C GLU A 89 -6.49 10.91 24.01
#